data_7e11e1eae642d727371241e590c5abb6
#
_entry.id   7e11e1eae642d727371241e590c5abb6
#
_cell.length_a   1.000
_cell.length_b   1.000
_cell.length_c   1.000
_cell.angle_alpha   90.00
_cell.angle_beta   90.00
_cell.angle_gamma   90.00
#
_symmetry.space_group_name_H-M   'P 1'
#
loop_
_entity.id
_entity.type
_entity.pdbx_description
1 polymer ?
#
loop_
_entity_poly.entity_id
_entity_poly.type
_entity_poly.pdbx_seq_one_letter_code
_entity_poly.pdbx_strand_id
1 'polypeptide(L)'
;MNVDDIISYAELVHAEKANLQKGMNFGIGKSYSVFLMSVRKGAPYADQIDPSTGNLIYEGHDQHKTKECPDPKSVDQPLTTPKGSWTENGKFFRAAMDFKGGLRKRPELVKVYEKIANGIWCYKGFFELVDASIVSDGKRKVFKFYLKPVQKKRLGRTIELPHNRLIPTQVKLEVWKRDGGKCVECCSTKNLHYDHDIPFSKGGSSLTAMNVRLLCAKHNLEKSDKIMSLLPWVAIAGSFAEHLHKN
;
A
#
# COMPACT_ATOMS: atom_id res chain seq x y z
N MET A 1 9.50 -10.14 -5.40
CA MET A 1 8.78 -8.85 -5.35
C MET A 1 9.43 -8.00 -4.27
N ASN A 2 9.82 -6.79 -4.60
CA ASN A 2 10.41 -5.83 -3.67
C ASN A 2 9.34 -4.84 -3.21
N VAL A 3 9.57 -4.20 -2.05
CA VAL A 3 8.69 -3.10 -1.60
C VAL A 3 8.68 -2.01 -2.68
N ASP A 4 7.49 -1.46 -2.92
CA ASP A 4 7.17 -0.47 -3.95
C ASP A 4 7.15 -0.99 -5.40
N ASP A 5 7.26 -2.31 -5.62
CA ASP A 5 6.92 -2.90 -6.93
C ASP A 5 5.45 -2.66 -7.26
N ILE A 6 5.19 -2.29 -8.51
CA ILE A 6 3.84 -2.07 -9.03
C ILE A 6 3.40 -3.29 -9.83
N ILE A 7 2.22 -3.80 -9.52
CA ILE A 7 1.63 -4.96 -10.19
C ILE A 7 0.17 -4.73 -10.56
N SER A 8 -0.26 -5.39 -11.61
CA SER A 8 -1.68 -5.47 -11.96
C SER A 8 -2.41 -6.41 -11.00
N TYR A 9 -3.74 -6.30 -10.96
CA TYR A 9 -4.57 -7.23 -10.18
C TYR A 9 -4.40 -8.68 -10.63
N ALA A 10 -4.24 -8.92 -11.93
CA ALA A 10 -4.01 -10.27 -12.47
C ALA A 10 -2.68 -10.87 -11.97
N GLU A 11 -1.60 -10.08 -11.99
CA GLU A 11 -0.31 -10.49 -11.46
C GLU A 11 -0.37 -10.73 -9.94
N LEU A 12 -1.11 -9.88 -9.21
CA LEU A 12 -1.33 -10.04 -7.77
C LEU A 12 -2.03 -11.37 -7.46
N VAL A 13 -3.14 -11.67 -8.12
CA VAL A 13 -3.88 -12.94 -7.97
C VAL A 13 -3.00 -14.13 -8.31
N HIS A 14 -2.20 -14.02 -9.38
CA HIS A 14 -1.25 -15.07 -9.76
C HIS A 14 -0.15 -15.27 -8.72
N ALA A 15 0.43 -14.19 -8.20
CA ALA A 15 1.50 -14.24 -7.18
C ALA A 15 1.01 -14.84 -5.86
N GLU A 16 -0.21 -14.50 -5.44
CA GLU A 16 -0.81 -15.03 -4.21
C GLU A 16 -1.50 -16.39 -4.39
N LYS A 17 -1.68 -16.85 -5.64
CA LYS A 17 -2.40 -18.09 -6.00
C LYS A 17 -3.79 -18.16 -5.38
N ALA A 18 -4.47 -17.02 -5.30
CA ALA A 18 -5.74 -16.88 -4.62
C ALA A 18 -6.59 -15.77 -5.22
N ASN A 19 -7.90 -15.93 -5.17
CA ASN A 19 -8.83 -14.90 -5.58
C ASN A 19 -8.99 -13.85 -4.47
N LEU A 20 -8.46 -12.66 -4.70
CA LEU A 20 -8.40 -11.56 -3.74
C LEU A 20 -9.51 -10.52 -3.95
N GLN A 21 -10.74 -10.95 -4.20
CA GLN A 21 -11.89 -10.04 -4.39
C GLN A 21 -12.21 -9.21 -3.14
N LYS A 22 -11.80 -9.68 -1.95
CA LYS A 22 -11.98 -8.98 -0.67
C LYS A 22 -10.68 -8.30 -0.27
N GLY A 23 -10.79 -7.15 0.41
CA GLY A 23 -9.61 -6.45 0.93
C GLY A 23 -8.93 -7.17 2.09
N MET A 24 -9.66 -8.03 2.83
CA MET A 24 -9.15 -8.82 3.96
C MET A 24 -9.18 -10.31 3.62
N ASN A 25 -8.06 -10.99 3.77
CA ASN A 25 -7.91 -12.41 3.43
C ASN A 25 -7.03 -13.10 4.49
N PHE A 26 -7.67 -13.66 5.52
CA PHE A 26 -6.99 -14.32 6.63
C PHE A 26 -6.47 -15.70 6.23
N GLY A 27 -5.18 -15.97 6.52
CA GLY A 27 -4.57 -17.29 6.33
C GLY A 27 -4.56 -17.78 4.88
N ILE A 28 -4.46 -16.89 3.91
CA ILE A 28 -4.50 -17.22 2.48
C ILE A 28 -3.26 -17.98 2.04
N GLY A 29 -2.09 -17.58 2.57
CA GLY A 29 -0.87 -18.39 2.52
C GLY A 29 -0.81 -19.33 3.72
N LYS A 30 0.03 -20.37 3.66
CA LYS A 30 0.20 -21.29 4.81
C LYS A 30 0.73 -20.58 6.06
N SER A 31 1.36 -19.42 5.91
CA SER A 31 2.07 -18.69 6.98
C SER A 31 1.80 -17.19 7.03
N TYR A 32 0.89 -16.67 6.24
CA TYR A 32 0.56 -15.24 6.21
C TYR A 32 -0.87 -14.98 5.72
N SER A 33 -1.33 -13.78 6.00
CA SER A 33 -2.59 -13.19 5.53
C SER A 33 -2.32 -12.09 4.51
N VAL A 34 -3.36 -11.58 3.82
CA VAL A 34 -3.21 -10.50 2.84
C VAL A 34 -4.21 -9.38 3.10
N PHE A 35 -3.73 -8.14 3.10
CA PHE A 35 -4.55 -6.93 3.05
C PHE A 35 -4.39 -6.20 1.72
N LEU A 36 -5.53 -5.80 1.14
CA LEU A 36 -5.64 -4.88 0.03
C LEU A 36 -6.17 -3.56 0.55
N MET A 37 -5.30 -2.57 0.74
CA MET A 37 -5.64 -1.29 1.35
C MET A 37 -5.77 -0.16 0.33
N SER A 38 -6.42 0.94 0.72
CA SER A 38 -6.50 2.15 -0.10
C SER A 38 -6.62 3.40 0.77
N VAL A 39 -5.64 4.27 0.71
CA VAL A 39 -5.66 5.60 1.36
C VAL A 39 -6.05 6.72 0.38
N ARG A 40 -6.56 6.39 -0.82
CA ARG A 40 -6.98 7.36 -1.81
C ARG A 40 -8.22 8.13 -1.35
N LYS A 41 -8.36 9.36 -1.81
CA LYS A 41 -9.60 10.13 -1.60
C LYS A 41 -10.80 9.36 -2.14
N GLY A 42 -11.85 9.22 -1.33
CA GLY A 42 -13.06 8.46 -1.67
C GLY A 42 -12.90 6.93 -1.52
N ALA A 43 -11.85 6.45 -0.89
CA ALA A 43 -11.76 5.04 -0.49
C ALA A 43 -12.92 4.67 0.45
N PRO A 44 -13.43 3.41 0.37
CA PRO A 44 -14.60 2.99 1.17
C PRO A 44 -14.30 2.87 2.66
N TYR A 45 -13.02 2.75 3.05
CA TYR A 45 -12.53 2.57 4.41
C TYR A 45 -11.45 3.59 4.73
N ALA A 46 -11.32 3.94 6.01
CA ALA A 46 -10.36 4.93 6.49
C ALA A 46 -9.01 4.27 6.87
N ASP A 47 -8.39 3.63 5.86
CA ASP A 47 -7.04 3.11 6.00
C ASP A 47 -6.03 4.26 6.12
N GLN A 48 -4.97 4.06 6.89
CA GLN A 48 -3.94 5.07 7.13
C GLN A 48 -2.54 4.47 7.07
N ILE A 49 -1.59 5.28 6.61
CA ILE A 49 -0.15 4.98 6.64
C ILE A 49 0.52 6.15 7.34
N ASP A 50 1.26 5.87 8.40
CA ASP A 50 2.12 6.86 9.03
C ASP A 50 3.42 6.95 8.21
N PRO A 51 3.68 8.08 7.53
CA PRO A 51 4.85 8.21 6.68
C PRO A 51 6.17 8.26 7.47
N SER A 52 6.12 8.58 8.77
CA SER A 52 7.31 8.67 9.62
C SER A 52 7.77 7.30 10.14
N THR A 53 6.83 6.44 10.49
CA THR A 53 7.11 5.11 11.07
C THR A 53 6.86 3.96 10.11
N GLY A 54 6.10 4.20 9.03
CA GLY A 54 5.62 3.16 8.13
C GLY A 54 4.53 2.27 8.73
N ASN A 55 4.04 2.58 9.95
CA ASN A 55 2.96 1.83 10.56
C ASN A 55 1.66 2.02 9.78
N LEU A 56 0.83 0.99 9.79
CA LEU A 56 -0.46 0.99 9.12
C LEU A 56 -1.59 0.89 10.14
N ILE A 57 -2.69 1.60 9.85
CA ILE A 57 -3.99 1.36 10.45
C ILE A 57 -4.93 0.94 9.33
N TYR A 58 -5.42 -0.29 9.40
CA TYR A 58 -6.36 -0.84 8.43
C TYR A 58 -7.75 -0.86 9.05
N GLU A 59 -8.75 -0.36 8.34
CA GLU A 59 -10.15 -0.42 8.79
C GLU A 59 -10.81 -1.73 8.35
N GLY A 60 -11.55 -2.34 9.26
CA GLY A 60 -12.31 -3.55 9.00
C GLY A 60 -13.37 -3.36 7.92
N HIS A 61 -13.95 -4.47 7.49
CA HIS A 61 -14.91 -4.48 6.41
C HIS A 61 -16.35 -4.56 6.90
N ASP A 62 -17.22 -3.95 6.13
CA ASP A 62 -18.65 -4.00 6.32
C ASP A 62 -19.21 -5.39 5.99
N GLN A 63 -20.38 -5.69 6.51
CA GLN A 63 -21.15 -6.82 6.01
C GLN A 63 -21.61 -6.60 4.56
N HIS A 64 -21.95 -7.68 3.87
CA HIS A 64 -22.47 -7.57 2.53
C HIS A 64 -23.83 -6.84 2.53
N LYS A 65 -24.06 -6.06 1.49
CA LYS A 65 -25.38 -5.47 1.23
C LYS A 65 -26.39 -6.59 0.98
N THR A 66 -27.48 -6.59 1.75
CA THR A 66 -28.61 -7.51 1.63
C THR A 66 -29.93 -6.74 1.62
N LYS A 67 -31.05 -7.44 1.46
CA LYS A 67 -32.37 -6.81 1.58
C LYS A 67 -32.61 -6.29 3.01
N GLU A 68 -32.12 -7.03 4.02
CA GLU A 68 -32.24 -6.70 5.45
C GLU A 68 -31.23 -5.61 5.88
N CYS A 69 -30.13 -5.46 5.12
CA CYS A 69 -29.13 -4.41 5.34
C CYS A 69 -28.81 -3.68 4.01
N PRO A 70 -29.70 -2.77 3.58
CA PRO A 70 -29.52 -2.04 2.32
C PRO A 70 -28.38 -1.02 2.38
N ASP A 71 -28.03 -0.55 3.57
CA ASP A 71 -26.87 0.33 3.82
C ASP A 71 -25.92 -0.26 4.86
N PRO A 72 -24.90 -1.03 4.45
CA PRO A 72 -23.90 -1.59 5.36
C PRO A 72 -23.09 -0.55 6.15
N LYS A 73 -23.10 0.71 5.72
CA LYS A 73 -22.42 1.82 6.42
C LYS A 73 -23.23 2.37 7.60
N SER A 74 -24.49 1.97 7.76
CA SER A 74 -25.34 2.37 8.88
C SER A 74 -25.28 1.44 10.09
N VAL A 75 -24.60 0.30 9.99
CA VAL A 75 -24.53 -0.72 11.03
C VAL A 75 -23.10 -1.03 11.43
N ASP A 76 -22.91 -1.57 12.64
CA ASP A 76 -21.61 -1.99 13.15
C ASP A 76 -20.96 -3.03 12.24
N GLN A 77 -19.64 -2.96 12.08
CA GLN A 77 -18.91 -4.00 11.36
C GLN A 77 -18.99 -5.33 12.11
N PRO A 78 -19.29 -6.45 11.43
CA PRO A 78 -19.60 -7.70 12.11
C PRO A 78 -18.33 -8.43 12.58
N LEU A 79 -18.35 -8.91 13.82
CA LEU A 79 -17.35 -9.84 14.37
C LEU A 79 -17.58 -11.27 13.86
N THR A 80 -18.87 -11.67 13.83
CA THR A 80 -19.31 -13.00 13.37
C THR A 80 -20.40 -12.86 12.31
N THR A 81 -20.56 -13.91 11.52
CA THR A 81 -21.70 -14.04 10.62
C THR A 81 -22.98 -14.35 11.41
N PRO A 82 -24.19 -14.20 10.84
CA PRO A 82 -25.44 -14.62 11.50
C PRO A 82 -25.47 -16.10 11.92
N LYS A 83 -24.65 -16.94 11.26
CA LYS A 83 -24.50 -18.38 11.60
C LYS A 83 -23.44 -18.63 12.68
N GLY A 84 -22.87 -17.60 13.31
CA GLY A 84 -21.87 -17.72 14.37
C GLY A 84 -20.44 -17.96 13.91
N SER A 85 -20.16 -18.08 12.60
CA SER A 85 -18.79 -18.21 12.09
C SER A 85 -18.06 -16.86 12.14
N TRP A 86 -16.75 -16.89 12.35
CA TRP A 86 -15.92 -15.68 12.31
C TRP A 86 -15.92 -15.03 10.92
N THR A 87 -16.18 -13.72 10.88
CA THR A 87 -15.90 -12.90 9.69
C THR A 87 -14.39 -12.71 9.53
N GLU A 88 -13.95 -12.09 8.43
CA GLU A 88 -12.53 -11.68 8.32
C GLU A 88 -12.15 -10.70 9.45
N ASN A 89 -13.03 -9.73 9.79
CA ASN A 89 -12.80 -8.88 10.96
C ASN A 89 -12.57 -9.69 12.23
N GLY A 90 -13.42 -10.67 12.48
CA GLY A 90 -13.34 -11.51 13.70
C GLY A 90 -12.05 -12.35 13.74
N LYS A 91 -11.64 -12.94 12.62
CA LYS A 91 -10.39 -13.72 12.54
C LYS A 91 -9.17 -12.86 12.84
N PHE A 92 -9.05 -11.70 12.20
CA PHE A 92 -7.94 -10.77 12.45
C PHE A 92 -7.97 -10.19 13.84
N PHE A 93 -9.16 -9.80 14.35
CA PHE A 93 -9.31 -9.28 15.70
C PHE A 93 -8.86 -10.29 16.75
N ARG A 94 -9.33 -11.54 16.63
CA ARG A 94 -8.91 -12.62 17.52
C ARG A 94 -7.39 -12.84 17.45
N ALA A 95 -6.81 -12.91 16.26
CA ALA A 95 -5.36 -13.10 16.10
C ALA A 95 -4.55 -11.99 16.79
N ALA A 96 -4.99 -10.73 16.68
CA ALA A 96 -4.37 -9.59 17.35
C ALA A 96 -4.50 -9.68 18.89
N MET A 97 -5.71 -10.01 19.39
CA MET A 97 -5.95 -10.13 20.82
C MET A 97 -5.20 -11.32 21.44
N ASP A 98 -5.16 -12.46 20.77
CA ASP A 98 -4.41 -13.64 21.21
C ASP A 98 -2.90 -13.33 21.29
N PHE A 99 -2.37 -12.55 20.35
CA PHE A 99 -0.98 -12.10 20.41
C PHE A 99 -0.75 -11.11 21.56
N LYS A 100 -1.59 -10.10 21.69
CA LYS A 100 -1.51 -9.09 22.77
C LYS A 100 -1.65 -9.70 24.16
N GLY A 101 -2.51 -10.71 24.30
CA GLY A 101 -2.74 -11.46 25.55
C GLY A 101 -1.71 -12.57 25.81
N GLY A 102 -0.70 -12.76 24.95
CA GLY A 102 0.36 -13.77 25.12
C GLY A 102 -0.06 -15.20 24.78
N LEU A 103 -1.30 -15.42 24.31
CA LEU A 103 -1.78 -16.74 23.87
C LEU A 103 -1.10 -17.17 22.57
N ARG A 104 -0.66 -16.20 21.78
CA ARG A 104 0.03 -16.40 20.52
C ARG A 104 1.46 -15.87 20.62
N LYS A 105 2.45 -16.72 20.34
CA LYS A 105 3.88 -16.37 20.47
C LYS A 105 4.38 -15.40 19.40
N ARG A 106 3.72 -15.34 18.25
CA ARG A 106 4.08 -14.47 17.11
C ARG A 106 2.83 -13.76 16.59
N PRO A 107 2.96 -12.49 16.19
CA PRO A 107 1.86 -11.79 15.57
C PRO A 107 1.46 -12.44 14.25
N GLU A 108 0.25 -12.19 13.79
CA GLU A 108 -0.16 -12.56 12.42
C GLU A 108 0.67 -11.78 11.41
N LEU A 109 1.30 -12.50 10.49
CA LEU A 109 2.06 -11.90 9.41
C LEU A 109 1.12 -11.53 8.27
N VAL A 110 1.13 -10.27 7.86
CA VAL A 110 0.22 -9.74 6.84
C VAL A 110 1.03 -9.15 5.69
N LYS A 111 0.77 -9.63 4.49
CA LYS A 111 1.31 -9.08 3.26
C LYS A 111 0.36 -7.98 2.77
N VAL A 112 0.90 -6.80 2.50
CA VAL A 112 0.07 -5.62 2.23
C VAL A 112 0.30 -5.12 0.82
N TYR A 113 -0.80 -4.84 0.13
CA TYR A 113 -0.84 -4.19 -1.18
C TYR A 113 -1.70 -2.93 -1.09
N GLU A 114 -1.19 -1.84 -1.62
CA GLU A 114 -1.85 -0.54 -1.65
C GLU A 114 -2.39 -0.24 -3.05
N LYS A 115 -3.65 0.12 -3.16
CA LYS A 115 -4.28 0.47 -4.42
C LYS A 115 -3.80 1.82 -4.94
N ILE A 116 -3.16 1.86 -6.09
CA ILE A 116 -2.67 3.08 -6.74
C ILE A 116 -3.66 3.58 -7.79
N ALA A 117 -4.17 2.68 -8.63
CA ALA A 117 -5.17 2.96 -9.64
C ALA A 117 -6.14 1.78 -9.78
N ASN A 118 -7.16 1.89 -10.63
CA ASN A 118 -8.03 0.74 -10.89
C ASN A 118 -7.23 -0.40 -11.51
N GLY A 119 -7.27 -1.57 -10.84
CA GLY A 119 -6.53 -2.76 -11.26
C GLY A 119 -5.01 -2.70 -11.00
N ILE A 120 -4.49 -1.62 -10.42
CA ILE A 120 -3.05 -1.41 -10.18
C ILE A 120 -2.78 -1.30 -8.68
N TRP A 121 -1.80 -2.08 -8.22
CA TRP A 121 -1.43 -2.21 -6.82
C TRP A 121 0.07 -2.00 -6.62
N CYS A 122 0.44 -1.49 -5.47
CA CYS A 122 1.82 -1.34 -5.03
C CYS A 122 2.08 -2.28 -3.86
N TYR A 123 3.09 -3.12 -3.95
CA TYR A 123 3.47 -4.01 -2.87
C TYR A 123 4.16 -3.25 -1.75
N LYS A 124 3.61 -3.33 -0.52
CA LYS A 124 4.13 -2.62 0.66
C LYS A 124 5.05 -3.46 1.54
N GLY A 125 5.16 -4.76 1.28
CA GLY A 125 5.92 -5.67 2.10
C GLY A 125 5.10 -6.47 3.10
N PHE A 126 5.79 -7.07 4.06
CA PHE A 126 5.19 -7.79 5.18
C PHE A 126 5.08 -6.90 6.41
N PHE A 127 3.99 -7.08 7.14
CA PHE A 127 3.67 -6.38 8.37
C PHE A 127 3.28 -7.38 9.46
N GLU A 128 3.52 -7.03 10.70
CA GLU A 128 3.06 -7.74 11.89
C GLU A 128 1.79 -7.07 12.43
N LEU A 129 0.71 -7.83 12.55
CA LEU A 129 -0.52 -7.38 13.20
C LEU A 129 -0.31 -7.40 14.72
N VAL A 130 -0.04 -6.24 15.32
CA VAL A 130 0.37 -6.12 16.72
C VAL A 130 -0.76 -5.78 17.68
N ASP A 131 -1.84 -5.18 17.19
CA ASP A 131 -3.00 -4.80 18.00
C ASP A 131 -4.25 -4.65 17.13
N ALA A 132 -5.43 -4.65 17.76
CA ALA A 132 -6.67 -4.29 17.13
C ALA A 132 -7.61 -3.62 18.16
N SER A 133 -8.51 -2.77 17.68
CA SER A 133 -9.54 -2.16 18.51
C SER A 133 -10.87 -2.07 17.77
N ILE A 134 -11.93 -1.88 18.51
CA ILE A 134 -13.26 -1.55 18.01
C ILE A 134 -13.55 -0.12 18.50
N VAL A 135 -13.73 0.80 17.56
CA VAL A 135 -13.93 2.23 17.86
C VAL A 135 -15.18 2.74 17.16
N SER A 136 -15.77 3.83 17.68
CA SER A 136 -16.84 4.53 16.97
C SER A 136 -16.26 5.46 15.92
N ASP A 137 -16.80 5.44 14.70
CA ASP A 137 -16.49 6.42 13.64
C ASP A 137 -17.44 7.65 13.68
N GLY A 138 -18.26 7.74 14.75
CA GLY A 138 -19.29 8.78 14.90
C GLY A 138 -20.69 8.32 14.48
N LYS A 139 -20.82 7.19 13.75
CA LYS A 139 -22.09 6.61 13.32
C LYS A 139 -22.26 5.17 13.79
N ARG A 140 -21.18 4.41 13.79
CA ARG A 140 -21.17 2.97 14.05
C ARG A 140 -19.84 2.53 14.63
N LYS A 141 -19.74 1.27 15.05
CA LYS A 141 -18.50 0.65 15.51
C LYS A 141 -17.78 0.03 14.32
N VAL A 142 -16.48 0.33 14.20
CA VAL A 142 -15.59 -0.17 13.17
C VAL A 142 -14.36 -0.81 13.80
N PHE A 143 -13.80 -1.82 13.13
CA PHE A 143 -12.54 -2.42 13.55
C PHE A 143 -11.37 -1.58 13.02
N LYS A 144 -10.34 -1.41 13.86
CA LYS A 144 -9.04 -0.86 13.48
C LYS A 144 -7.97 -1.88 13.82
N PHE A 145 -7.17 -2.22 12.81
CA PHE A 145 -6.06 -3.15 12.89
C PHE A 145 -4.75 -2.39 12.78
N TYR A 146 -3.87 -2.57 13.77
CA TYR A 146 -2.59 -1.85 13.87
C TYR A 146 -1.46 -2.77 13.46
N LEU A 147 -0.71 -2.36 12.42
CA LEU A 147 0.33 -3.16 11.83
C LEU A 147 1.66 -2.41 11.84
N LYS A 148 2.74 -3.14 12.11
CA LYS A 148 4.12 -2.64 12.06
C LYS A 148 4.87 -3.32 10.92
N PRO A 149 5.72 -2.60 10.16
CA PRO A 149 6.50 -3.21 9.10
C PRO A 149 7.49 -4.23 9.68
N VAL A 150 7.63 -5.39 9.02
CA VAL A 150 8.64 -6.39 9.39
C VAL A 150 10.02 -5.88 8.99
N GLN A 151 10.91 -5.74 9.98
CA GLN A 151 12.30 -5.36 9.74
C GLN A 151 13.10 -6.55 9.20
N LYS A 152 13.79 -6.39 8.09
CA LYS A 152 14.72 -7.40 7.57
C LYS A 152 16.00 -7.42 8.41
N LYS A 153 16.22 -8.52 9.16
CA LYS A 153 17.53 -8.81 9.76
C LYS A 153 18.48 -9.28 8.65
N ARG A 154 19.55 -8.55 8.36
CA ARG A 154 20.66 -9.00 7.54
C ARG A 154 21.82 -9.38 8.45
N LEU A 155 22.27 -10.68 8.36
CA LEU A 155 23.54 -11.16 8.97
C LEU A 155 23.77 -10.71 10.43
N GLY A 156 22.81 -10.97 11.34
CA GLY A 156 22.97 -10.68 12.76
C GLY A 156 22.96 -9.20 13.16
N ARG A 157 22.86 -8.28 12.22
CA ARG A 157 22.61 -6.85 12.47
C ARG A 157 21.19 -6.48 12.08
N THR A 158 20.45 -5.89 13.01
CA THR A 158 19.20 -5.20 12.69
C THR A 158 19.59 -3.97 11.89
N ILE A 159 19.38 -3.98 10.57
CA ILE A 159 19.43 -2.77 9.78
C ILE A 159 18.04 -2.17 9.97
N GLU A 160 17.92 -1.16 10.83
CA GLU A 160 16.82 -0.23 10.74
C GLU A 160 16.89 0.41 9.36
N LEU A 161 16.01 -0.05 8.45
CA LEU A 161 15.78 0.72 7.24
C LEU A 161 15.16 2.02 7.73
N PRO A 162 15.79 3.17 7.50
CA PRO A 162 15.19 4.45 7.86
C PRO A 162 13.79 4.48 7.24
N HIS A 163 12.76 4.66 8.05
CA HIS A 163 11.37 4.73 7.62
C HIS A 163 11.15 5.80 6.54
N ASN A 164 12.08 6.72 6.40
CA ASN A 164 12.15 7.79 5.40
C ASN A 164 12.35 7.32 3.94
N ARG A 165 12.64 6.04 3.70
CA ARG A 165 12.70 5.47 2.33
C ARG A 165 11.34 5.14 1.74
N LEU A 166 10.31 5.02 2.59
CA LEU A 166 8.96 4.77 2.10
C LEU A 166 8.44 6.01 1.38
N ILE A 167 8.14 5.86 0.11
CA ILE A 167 7.51 6.90 -0.69
C ILE A 167 6.06 7.04 -0.21
N PRO A 168 5.62 8.23 0.25
CA PRO A 168 4.26 8.46 0.69
C PRO A 168 3.26 8.20 -0.44
N THR A 169 2.06 7.74 -0.09
CA THR A 169 1.00 7.46 -1.06
C THR A 169 0.68 8.65 -1.94
N GLN A 170 0.62 9.85 -1.37
CA GLN A 170 0.32 11.06 -2.13
C GLN A 170 1.38 11.30 -3.22
N VAL A 171 2.66 11.10 -2.89
CA VAL A 171 3.77 11.19 -3.85
C VAL A 171 3.62 10.12 -4.94
N LYS A 172 3.28 8.89 -4.57
CA LYS A 172 3.05 7.81 -5.55
C LYS A 172 1.92 8.12 -6.52
N LEU A 173 0.80 8.65 -6.02
CA LEU A 173 -0.34 9.04 -6.85
C LEU A 173 0.01 10.18 -7.81
N GLU A 174 0.75 11.16 -7.34
CA GLU A 174 1.23 12.28 -8.14
C GLU A 174 2.18 11.83 -9.25
N VAL A 175 3.19 11.01 -8.90
CA VAL A 175 4.14 10.42 -9.85
C VAL A 175 3.40 9.54 -10.87
N TRP A 176 2.48 8.68 -10.41
CA TRP A 176 1.68 7.85 -11.32
C TRP A 176 0.91 8.68 -12.34
N LYS A 177 0.27 9.77 -11.89
CA LYS A 177 -0.48 10.69 -12.77
C LYS A 177 0.45 11.42 -13.73
N ARG A 178 1.58 11.96 -13.24
CA ARG A 178 2.57 12.69 -14.02
C ARG A 178 3.18 11.83 -15.12
N ASP A 179 3.62 10.62 -14.78
CA ASP A 179 4.32 9.72 -15.70
C ASP A 179 3.37 8.87 -16.55
N GLY A 180 2.05 9.04 -16.36
CA GLY A 180 1.01 8.34 -17.14
C GLY A 180 1.02 6.82 -16.97
N GLY A 181 1.54 6.30 -15.84
CA GLY A 181 1.65 4.86 -15.58
C GLY A 181 2.64 4.15 -16.50
N LYS A 182 3.71 4.84 -16.92
CA LYS A 182 4.72 4.35 -17.88
C LYS A 182 6.13 4.63 -17.38
N CYS A 183 7.07 3.78 -17.78
CA CYS A 183 8.50 4.08 -17.64
C CYS A 183 8.84 5.38 -18.37
N VAL A 184 9.45 6.34 -17.68
CA VAL A 184 9.80 7.64 -18.27
C VAL A 184 10.89 7.53 -19.34
N GLU A 185 11.68 6.43 -19.35
CA GLU A 185 12.77 6.21 -20.31
C GLU A 185 12.30 5.51 -21.61
N CYS A 186 11.39 4.53 -21.51
CA CYS A 186 11.00 3.72 -22.68
C CYS A 186 9.49 3.55 -22.86
N CYS A 187 8.67 4.25 -22.10
CA CYS A 187 7.22 4.18 -22.16
C CYS A 187 6.61 2.77 -21.89
N SER A 188 7.39 1.82 -21.38
CA SER A 188 6.87 0.51 -20.98
C SER A 188 5.86 0.65 -19.85
N THR A 189 4.77 -0.10 -19.92
CA THR A 189 3.74 -0.19 -18.87
C THR A 189 3.90 -1.43 -17.98
N LYS A 190 4.96 -2.24 -18.22
CA LYS A 190 5.18 -3.51 -17.52
C LYS A 190 6.34 -3.41 -16.54
N ASN A 191 6.26 -4.16 -15.45
CA ASN A 191 7.30 -4.25 -14.42
C ASN A 191 7.77 -2.87 -13.95
N LEU A 192 6.83 -2.01 -13.58
CA LEU A 192 7.10 -0.66 -13.13
C LEU A 192 7.50 -0.64 -11.64
N HIS A 193 8.41 0.28 -11.32
CA HIS A 193 8.89 0.56 -9.97
C HIS A 193 8.89 2.06 -9.76
N TYR A 194 8.61 2.49 -8.51
CA TYR A 194 8.94 3.84 -8.09
C TYR A 194 10.41 3.90 -7.71
N ASP A 195 11.16 4.80 -8.30
CA ASP A 195 12.57 4.97 -8.03
C ASP A 195 12.92 6.43 -7.78
N HIS A 196 13.99 6.69 -6.99
CA HIS A 196 14.44 8.03 -6.65
C HIS A 196 15.46 8.53 -7.65
N ASP A 197 15.29 9.74 -8.19
CA ASP A 197 16.27 10.38 -9.08
C ASP A 197 17.60 10.58 -8.39
N ILE A 198 17.58 11.17 -7.22
CA ILE A 198 18.68 11.19 -6.28
C ILE A 198 18.45 10.06 -5.29
N PRO A 199 19.28 9.00 -5.28
CA PRO A 199 19.14 7.90 -4.35
C PRO A 199 19.06 8.37 -2.90
N PHE A 200 18.22 7.73 -2.10
CA PHE A 200 18.09 8.07 -0.68
C PHE A 200 19.44 8.01 0.05
N SER A 201 20.29 7.03 -0.30
CA SER A 201 21.67 6.90 0.22
C SER A 201 22.57 8.10 -0.09
N LYS A 202 22.19 8.94 -1.04
CA LYS A 202 22.90 10.17 -1.47
C LYS A 202 22.14 11.44 -1.11
N GLY A 203 21.22 11.37 -0.13
CA GLY A 203 20.46 12.52 0.38
C GLY A 203 19.18 12.85 -0.36
N GLY A 204 18.73 11.97 -1.27
CA GLY A 204 17.45 12.15 -1.98
C GLY A 204 16.25 12.02 -1.06
N SER A 205 15.21 12.83 -1.29
CA SER A 205 13.97 12.83 -0.52
C SER A 205 12.92 11.91 -1.14
N SER A 206 12.25 11.11 -0.31
CA SER A 206 11.04 10.36 -0.71
C SER A 206 9.77 11.20 -0.61
N LEU A 207 9.84 12.42 -0.08
CA LEU A 207 8.68 13.23 0.29
C LEU A 207 8.15 14.11 -0.85
N THR A 208 8.84 14.16 -1.99
CA THR A 208 8.45 14.99 -3.14
C THR A 208 8.40 14.18 -4.42
N ALA A 209 7.36 14.41 -5.23
CA ALA A 209 7.23 13.78 -6.55
C ALA A 209 8.37 14.17 -7.51
N MET A 210 9.04 15.30 -7.27
CA MET A 210 10.16 15.76 -8.10
C MET A 210 11.38 14.82 -8.04
N ASN A 211 11.57 14.11 -6.93
CA ASN A 211 12.68 13.15 -6.76
C ASN A 211 12.27 11.69 -6.98
N VAL A 212 11.07 11.44 -7.46
CA VAL A 212 10.56 10.08 -7.70
C VAL A 212 10.02 9.97 -9.11
N ARG A 213 10.30 8.86 -9.79
CA ARG A 213 9.81 8.57 -11.15
C ARG A 213 9.40 7.10 -11.31
N LEU A 214 8.67 6.81 -12.39
CA LEU A 214 8.38 5.43 -12.80
C LEU A 214 9.46 4.91 -13.74
N LEU A 215 10.11 3.81 -13.38
CA LEU A 215 11.03 3.06 -14.24
C LEU A 215 10.55 1.63 -14.41
N CYS A 216 10.78 1.02 -15.59
CA CYS A 216 10.64 -0.43 -15.72
C CYS A 216 11.83 -1.14 -15.07
N ALA A 217 11.71 -2.43 -14.79
CA ALA A 217 12.76 -3.22 -14.12
C ALA A 217 14.13 -3.08 -14.79
N LYS A 218 14.19 -3.04 -16.14
CA LYS A 218 15.44 -2.85 -16.90
C LYS A 218 16.10 -1.52 -16.53
N HIS A 219 15.39 -0.40 -16.69
CA HIS A 219 15.94 0.94 -16.44
C HIS A 219 16.20 1.19 -14.96
N ASN A 220 15.41 0.60 -14.05
CA ASN A 220 15.66 0.65 -12.63
C ASN A 220 16.98 -0.05 -12.24
N LEU A 221 17.28 -1.21 -12.84
CA LEU A 221 18.53 -1.93 -12.63
C LEU A 221 19.73 -1.19 -13.25
N GLU A 222 19.58 -0.65 -14.48
CA GLU A 222 20.62 0.12 -15.16
C GLU A 222 20.97 1.41 -14.41
N LYS A 223 19.97 2.06 -13.82
CA LYS A 223 20.16 3.24 -12.98
C LYS A 223 20.90 2.90 -11.68
N SER A 224 20.50 1.82 -10.99
CA SER A 224 21.08 1.42 -9.70
C SER A 224 21.13 2.60 -8.70
N ASP A 225 22.32 2.99 -8.27
CA ASP A 225 22.57 4.12 -7.34
C ASP A 225 23.06 5.41 -8.06
N LYS A 226 22.98 5.47 -9.37
CA LYS A 226 23.36 6.66 -10.15
C LYS A 226 22.34 7.78 -9.91
N ILE A 227 22.83 9.01 -9.83
CA ILE A 227 21.98 10.20 -9.82
C ILE A 227 21.53 10.43 -11.26
N MET A 228 20.22 10.50 -11.49
CA MET A 228 19.66 10.87 -12.78
C MET A 228 19.64 12.41 -12.88
N SER A 229 20.07 12.94 -14.03
CA SER A 229 20.01 14.37 -14.28
C SER A 229 18.54 14.84 -14.29
N LEU A 230 18.25 15.92 -13.56
CA LEU A 230 16.92 16.53 -13.52
C LEU A 230 16.54 17.27 -14.83
N LEU A 231 17.29 17.11 -15.90
CA LEU A 231 17.27 17.96 -17.10
C LEU A 231 16.46 17.49 -18.33
N PRO A 232 15.29 16.88 -18.26
CA PRO A 232 14.41 17.00 -19.42
C PRO A 232 13.10 17.80 -19.17
N TRP A 233 12.79 18.19 -17.94
CA TRP A 233 11.48 18.76 -17.65
C TRP A 233 11.33 20.26 -17.87
N VAL A 234 12.44 21.01 -17.89
CA VAL A 234 12.42 22.46 -18.14
C VAL A 234 12.19 22.76 -19.63
N ALA A 235 12.50 21.85 -20.55
CA ALA A 235 12.35 22.07 -21.98
C ALA A 235 10.91 21.98 -22.50
N ILE A 236 9.97 21.33 -21.76
CA ILE A 236 8.58 21.19 -22.21
C ILE A 236 7.69 22.33 -21.69
N ALA A 237 8.04 22.97 -20.58
CA ALA A 237 7.33 24.13 -20.07
C ALA A 237 7.59 25.41 -20.88
N GLY A 238 8.73 25.53 -21.57
CA GLY A 238 9.07 26.68 -22.39
C GLY A 238 8.40 26.73 -23.76
N SER A 239 7.93 25.61 -24.28
CA SER A 239 7.31 25.51 -25.61
C SER A 239 5.82 25.91 -25.64
N PHE A 240 5.14 26.01 -24.50
CA PHE A 240 3.74 26.43 -24.43
C PHE A 240 3.54 27.94 -24.24
N ALA A 241 4.60 28.71 -23.92
CA ALA A 241 4.51 30.14 -23.68
C ALA A 241 4.66 31.00 -24.95
N GLU A 242 5.15 30.43 -26.06
CA GLU A 242 5.39 31.21 -27.29
C GLU A 242 4.23 31.26 -28.29
N HIS A 243 3.08 30.61 -28.01
CA HIS A 243 1.94 30.59 -28.93
C HIS A 243 0.77 31.50 -28.52
N LEU A 244 0.92 32.33 -27.47
CA LEU A 244 -0.15 33.23 -27.02
C LEU A 244 0.08 34.75 -27.32
N HIS A 245 1.07 35.09 -28.13
CA HIS A 245 1.33 36.48 -28.53
C HIS A 245 1.45 36.69 -30.04
N LYS A 246 0.62 36.02 -30.84
CA LYS A 246 0.35 36.44 -32.23
C LYS A 246 -1.07 36.04 -32.61
N ASN A 247 -2.02 36.90 -32.26
CA ASN A 247 -3.18 37.36 -33.08
C ASN A 247 -3.98 38.36 -32.24
#